data_2368d332555bb0b0a4fd7d750e1a367c
#
_entry.id   2368d332555bb0b0a4fd7d750e1a367c
#
_cell.length_a   1.000
_cell.length_b   1.000
_cell.length_c   1.000
_cell.angle_alpha   90.00
_cell.angle_beta   90.00
_cell.angle_gamma   90.00
#
_symmetry.space_group_name_H-M   'P 1'
#
loop_
_entity.id
_entity.type
_entity.pdbx_description
1 polymer ?
#
loop_
_entity_poly.entity_id
_entity_poly.type
_entity_poly.pdbx_seq_one_letter_code
_entity_poly.pdbx_strand_id
1 'polypeptide(L)'
;FATKKKQQVAISDSDSTRVFTKVPIHNHWESMELDEKNPKTLGWLQVAYWNESKKMVSNDVCASVIGFLKQKVLMDESSKIENVHLRCAYVNDEIYYDLGIRGWKFVKISANGINFVDYGIDSPFFTRTNKTGIQTIPNLRPDGNALDELVKLIKVPNPEMFKVHLISMFVDGLPMPCFAIRGHAGSAKSSTSSMIKRIVDPSGNSNDSNLKSFPHGEDNFVVSLSGSYLSAFENISHIDKTTTNMLCRAITGGAFEKRGQYTNGDVFSINIKRKILINGIDFQIKESDLLDRTIQYNLERIPKEQRLSEKKIEKIFQKLLPDILGEIFLILQKVLKIIDSVEDSLPHTERMSDFTIFGEAIYQSMGHKEGEFSKLYDSELKTYLQNLHDSNPIVKFCEEILGDNDEIEMTAEQVFKKISEIASRENYSDGGLPKSANGVRAWVD
;
A
#
# COMPACT_ATOMS: atom_id res chain seq x y z
N PHE A 1 -5.29 29.25 26.07
CA PHE A 1 -4.59 29.32 24.78
C PHE A 1 -5.40 28.61 23.68
N ALA A 2 -5.84 27.39 23.94
CA ALA A 2 -6.65 26.60 23.00
C ALA A 2 -8.02 27.19 22.67
N THR A 3 -8.55 28.08 23.47
CA THR A 3 -9.90 28.64 23.35
C THR A 3 -9.98 29.97 22.58
N LYS A 4 -8.87 30.64 22.31
CA LYS A 4 -8.86 31.98 21.67
C LYS A 4 -8.69 31.96 20.13
N LYS A 5 -8.25 30.88 19.54
CA LYS A 5 -8.23 30.67 18.06
C LYS A 5 -9.01 29.42 17.76
N LYS A 6 -9.85 29.43 16.74
CA LYS A 6 -10.55 28.23 16.22
C LYS A 6 -9.50 27.14 15.94
N GLN A 7 -9.19 26.31 16.93
CA GLN A 7 -8.40 25.11 16.73
C GLN A 7 -9.34 23.99 16.31
N GLN A 8 -9.02 23.30 15.23
CA GLN A 8 -9.71 22.07 14.90
C GLN A 8 -9.05 20.94 15.69
N VAL A 9 -9.88 20.19 16.38
CA VAL A 9 -9.53 18.91 17.02
C VAL A 9 -10.38 17.82 16.41
N ALA A 10 -9.82 16.62 16.30
CA ALA A 10 -10.54 15.46 15.82
C ALA A 10 -10.08 14.20 16.54
N ILE A 11 -11.01 13.26 16.73
CA ILE A 11 -10.73 11.89 17.13
C ILE A 11 -10.42 11.11 15.87
N SER A 12 -9.40 10.26 15.90
CA SER A 12 -9.05 9.44 14.74
C SER A 12 -10.10 8.36 14.48
N ASP A 13 -10.59 8.25 13.24
CA ASP A 13 -11.51 7.20 12.82
C ASP A 13 -10.87 5.80 12.95
N SER A 14 -9.59 5.67 12.65
CA SER A 14 -8.87 4.38 12.72
C SER A 14 -8.56 3.91 14.14
N ASP A 15 -8.50 4.82 15.11
CA ASP A 15 -8.20 4.56 16.52
C ASP A 15 -8.83 5.64 17.40
N SER A 16 -9.99 5.33 17.99
CA SER A 16 -10.79 6.25 18.80
C SER A 16 -10.10 6.74 20.09
N THR A 17 -8.94 6.20 20.44
CA THR A 17 -8.14 6.65 21.59
C THR A 17 -7.17 7.77 21.24
N ARG A 18 -6.99 8.07 19.94
CA ARG A 18 -6.05 9.06 19.42
C ARG A 18 -6.78 10.34 19.06
N VAL A 19 -6.27 11.43 19.55
CA VAL A 19 -6.81 12.78 19.30
C VAL A 19 -5.77 13.61 18.58
N PHE A 20 -6.18 14.30 17.54
CA PHE A 20 -5.32 15.17 16.75
C PHE A 20 -5.79 16.61 16.82
N THR A 21 -4.86 17.54 16.71
CA THR A 21 -5.14 18.99 16.66
C THR A 21 -4.32 19.65 15.59
N LYS A 22 -4.86 20.70 14.97
CA LYS A 22 -4.11 21.59 14.09
C LYS A 22 -3.62 22.79 14.85
N VAL A 23 -2.35 23.06 14.76
CA VAL A 23 -1.67 24.12 15.50
C VAL A 23 -0.88 25.03 14.55
N PRO A 24 -0.89 26.35 14.79
CA PRO A 24 -0.01 27.26 14.08
C PRO A 24 1.42 27.14 14.63
N ILE A 25 2.39 26.99 13.72
CA ILE A 25 3.82 26.97 14.02
C ILE A 25 4.49 28.02 13.15
N HIS A 26 4.95 29.11 13.74
CA HIS A 26 5.50 30.27 13.03
C HIS A 26 4.51 30.81 11.95
N ASN A 27 4.81 30.54 10.69
CA ASN A 27 4.06 31.04 9.53
C ASN A 27 3.27 29.94 8.79
N HIS A 28 3.15 28.73 9.34
CA HIS A 28 2.40 27.63 8.76
C HIS A 28 1.62 26.85 9.83
N TRP A 29 0.73 25.99 9.38
CA TRP A 29 0.00 25.06 10.25
C TRP A 29 0.64 23.67 10.23
N GLU A 30 0.52 22.97 11.35
CA GLU A 30 0.88 21.57 11.47
C GLU A 30 -0.26 20.79 12.15
N SER A 31 -0.39 19.53 11.82
CA SER A 31 -1.20 18.59 12.59
C SER A 31 -0.31 17.81 13.55
N MET A 32 -0.78 17.62 14.76
CA MET A 32 -0.09 16.81 15.76
C MET A 32 -1.06 16.04 16.65
N GLU A 33 -0.62 14.88 17.11
CA GLU A 33 -1.34 14.08 18.06
C GLU A 33 -1.23 14.68 19.48
N LEU A 34 -2.34 14.75 20.20
CA LEU A 34 -2.35 15.08 21.62
C LEU A 34 -1.94 13.84 22.44
N ASP A 35 -0.64 13.65 22.55
CA ASP A 35 -0.02 12.57 23.30
C ASP A 35 0.94 13.16 24.33
N GLU A 36 0.68 12.86 25.60
CA GLU A 36 1.46 13.34 26.75
C GLU A 36 2.89 12.81 26.80
N LYS A 37 3.22 11.79 25.99
CA LYS A 37 4.56 11.22 25.87
C LYS A 37 5.31 11.69 24.62
N ASN A 38 4.64 12.40 23.71
CA ASN A 38 5.22 12.81 22.46
C ASN A 38 6.10 14.07 22.64
N PRO A 39 7.43 13.99 22.42
CA PRO A 39 8.32 15.14 22.61
C PRO A 39 7.98 16.34 21.74
N LYS A 40 7.41 16.12 20.53
CA LYS A 40 7.01 17.20 19.63
C LYS A 40 5.85 18.00 20.20
N THR A 41 4.84 17.32 20.74
CA THR A 41 3.66 17.96 21.36
C THR A 41 4.02 18.68 22.63
N LEU A 42 4.87 18.06 23.47
CA LEU A 42 5.40 18.69 24.69
C LEU A 42 6.20 19.95 24.35
N GLY A 43 7.16 19.85 23.43
CA GLY A 43 8.01 20.97 23.02
C GLY A 43 7.21 22.10 22.37
N TRP A 44 6.19 21.80 21.56
CA TRP A 44 5.29 22.81 21.01
C TRP A 44 4.58 23.59 22.14
N LEU A 45 4.02 22.89 23.12
CA LEU A 45 3.31 23.54 24.21
C LEU A 45 4.25 24.42 25.08
N GLN A 46 5.46 23.94 25.34
CA GLN A 46 6.49 24.71 26.04
C GLN A 46 6.85 26.02 25.33
N VAL A 47 7.10 25.94 24.03
CA VAL A 47 7.42 27.11 23.19
C VAL A 47 6.23 28.07 23.13
N ALA A 48 5.02 27.54 22.95
CA ALA A 48 3.81 28.36 22.94
C ALA A 48 3.60 29.09 24.27
N TYR A 49 3.80 28.41 25.39
CA TYR A 49 3.70 29.02 26.73
C TYR A 49 4.79 30.07 26.95
N TRP A 50 6.05 29.79 26.56
CA TRP A 50 7.14 30.74 26.62
C TRP A 50 6.87 32.02 25.82
N ASN A 51 6.35 31.85 24.60
CA ASN A 51 6.08 33.01 23.73
C ASN A 51 5.07 33.97 24.34
N GLU A 52 4.12 33.46 25.11
CA GLU A 52 3.06 34.26 25.74
C GLU A 52 3.44 34.78 27.13
N SER A 53 4.00 33.90 27.98
CA SER A 53 4.24 34.22 29.40
C SER A 53 5.67 34.68 29.73
N LYS A 54 6.63 34.37 28.83
CA LYS A 54 8.09 34.52 29.04
C LYS A 54 8.59 33.70 30.24
N LYS A 55 7.84 32.65 30.63
CA LYS A 55 8.20 31.74 31.74
C LYS A 55 8.40 30.32 31.18
N MET A 56 9.32 29.61 31.83
CA MET A 56 9.53 28.16 31.51
C MET A 56 8.44 27.33 32.21
N VAL A 57 8.08 26.22 31.58
CA VAL A 57 7.17 25.22 32.12
C VAL A 57 7.82 23.84 32.01
N SER A 58 7.64 22.98 33.01
CA SER A 58 8.20 21.63 33.03
C SER A 58 7.45 20.67 32.07
N ASN A 59 8.14 19.60 31.69
CA ASN A 59 7.51 18.54 30.87
C ASN A 59 6.28 17.94 31.57
N ASP A 60 6.33 17.72 32.88
CA ASP A 60 5.25 17.09 33.63
C ASP A 60 3.96 17.93 33.62
N VAL A 61 4.11 19.27 33.76
CA VAL A 61 2.96 20.18 33.64
C VAL A 61 2.40 20.15 32.22
N CYS A 62 3.27 20.19 31.21
CA CYS A 62 2.83 20.09 29.80
C CYS A 62 2.12 18.76 29.53
N ALA A 63 2.67 17.64 30.01
CA ALA A 63 2.05 16.32 29.85
C ALA A 63 0.66 16.26 30.49
N SER A 64 0.53 16.80 31.74
CA SER A 64 -0.76 16.87 32.44
C SER A 64 -1.79 17.71 31.67
N VAL A 65 -1.37 18.84 31.10
CA VAL A 65 -2.26 19.71 30.31
C VAL A 65 -2.69 19.00 29.03
N ILE A 66 -1.76 18.32 28.31
CA ILE A 66 -2.06 17.59 27.08
C ILE A 66 -3.01 16.43 27.38
N GLY A 67 -2.75 15.65 28.44
CA GLY A 67 -3.64 14.57 28.87
C GLY A 67 -5.04 15.07 29.20
N PHE A 68 -5.15 16.20 29.92
CA PHE A 68 -6.44 16.83 30.21
C PHE A 68 -7.17 17.26 28.92
N LEU A 69 -6.48 17.92 27.99
CA LEU A 69 -7.08 18.34 26.72
C LEU A 69 -7.55 17.15 25.89
N LYS A 70 -6.76 16.08 25.85
CA LYS A 70 -7.14 14.82 25.17
C LYS A 70 -8.42 14.26 25.77
N GLN A 71 -8.49 14.10 27.09
CA GLN A 71 -9.67 13.58 27.75
C GLN A 71 -10.90 14.47 27.55
N LYS A 72 -10.74 15.77 27.57
CA LYS A 72 -11.83 16.71 27.28
C LYS A 72 -12.43 16.49 25.88
N VAL A 73 -11.59 16.23 24.86
CA VAL A 73 -12.07 15.95 23.50
C VAL A 73 -12.75 14.58 23.44
N LEU A 74 -12.19 13.57 24.10
CA LEU A 74 -12.78 12.22 24.13
C LEU A 74 -14.12 12.13 24.84
N MET A 75 -14.36 13.00 25.83
CA MET A 75 -15.61 13.09 26.61
C MET A 75 -16.65 14.02 25.98
N ASP A 76 -16.31 14.77 24.97
CA ASP A 76 -17.23 15.71 24.31
C ASP A 76 -17.93 14.99 23.14
N GLU A 77 -19.21 14.69 23.30
CA GLU A 77 -20.04 14.03 22.29
C GLU A 77 -20.13 14.81 20.97
N SER A 78 -19.85 16.11 20.98
CA SER A 78 -19.78 16.96 19.78
C SER A 78 -18.45 16.88 19.03
N SER A 79 -17.46 16.16 19.56
CA SER A 79 -16.16 16.00 18.94
C SER A 79 -16.27 15.26 17.60
N LYS A 80 -15.62 15.80 16.58
CA LYS A 80 -15.62 15.19 15.25
C LYS A 80 -14.70 13.99 15.19
N ILE A 81 -15.16 12.94 14.52
CA ILE A 81 -14.36 11.80 14.13
C ILE A 81 -13.91 12.06 12.68
N GLU A 82 -12.61 12.01 12.44
CA GLU A 82 -12.01 12.35 11.14
C GLU A 82 -10.95 11.32 10.76
N ASN A 83 -10.79 11.09 9.46
CA ASN A 83 -9.66 10.32 8.97
C ASN A 83 -8.37 11.10 9.14
N VAL A 84 -7.33 10.43 9.62
CA VAL A 84 -5.98 10.98 9.75
C VAL A 84 -5.06 10.31 8.75
N HIS A 85 -4.68 11.07 7.74
CA HIS A 85 -3.93 10.58 6.59
C HIS A 85 -2.43 10.60 6.81
N LEU A 86 -1.68 9.77 6.09
CA LEU A 86 -0.21 9.69 6.18
C LEU A 86 0.51 10.46 5.06
N ARG A 87 0.19 10.18 3.81
CA ARG A 87 0.85 10.74 2.63
C ARG A 87 -0.16 11.32 1.65
N CYS A 88 -1.23 10.60 1.39
CA CYS A 88 -2.31 11.03 0.52
C CYS A 88 -3.61 11.13 1.32
N ALA A 89 -4.50 12.01 0.88
CA ALA A 89 -5.91 12.04 1.28
C ALA A 89 -6.76 12.18 0.03
N TYR A 90 -7.87 11.46 -0.04
CA TYR A 90 -8.91 11.67 -1.04
C TYR A 90 -10.19 12.07 -0.31
N VAL A 91 -10.56 13.34 -0.40
CA VAL A 91 -11.65 13.93 0.38
C VAL A 91 -12.36 14.97 -0.50
N ASN A 92 -13.69 14.88 -0.58
CA ASN A 92 -14.52 15.83 -1.36
C ASN A 92 -14.06 15.95 -2.82
N ASP A 93 -13.80 14.82 -3.47
CA ASP A 93 -13.34 14.73 -4.86
C ASP A 93 -12.03 15.48 -5.15
N GLU A 94 -11.21 15.64 -4.12
CA GLU A 94 -9.90 16.25 -4.20
C GLU A 94 -8.84 15.30 -3.60
N ILE A 95 -7.68 15.24 -4.25
CA ILE A 95 -6.53 14.50 -3.75
C ILE A 95 -5.52 15.48 -3.17
N TYR A 96 -5.10 15.24 -1.95
CA TYR A 96 -4.02 15.96 -1.27
C TYR A 96 -2.83 15.04 -1.14
N TYR A 97 -1.66 15.47 -1.64
CA TYR A 97 -0.41 14.74 -1.53
C TYR A 97 0.59 15.53 -0.69
N ASP A 98 0.99 14.97 0.45
CA ASP A 98 1.97 15.60 1.34
C ASP A 98 3.39 15.47 0.80
N LEU A 99 4.07 16.59 0.53
CA LEU A 99 5.46 16.61 0.08
C LEU A 99 6.47 16.28 1.18
N GLY A 100 6.04 16.19 2.45
CA GLY A 100 6.93 15.88 3.58
C GLY A 100 7.95 16.97 3.91
N ILE A 101 7.95 18.11 3.23
CA ILE A 101 8.89 19.22 3.45
C ILE A 101 8.52 20.04 4.68
N ARG A 102 9.51 20.76 5.24
CA ARG A 102 9.24 21.77 6.28
C ARG A 102 8.22 22.78 5.77
N GLY A 103 7.41 23.32 6.65
CA GLY A 103 6.36 24.28 6.26
C GLY A 103 5.10 23.61 5.69
N TRP A 104 5.01 22.29 5.70
CA TRP A 104 3.80 21.53 5.40
C TRP A 104 3.12 21.95 4.09
N LYS A 105 3.85 21.84 2.98
CA LYS A 105 3.31 22.06 1.64
C LYS A 105 2.81 20.76 1.01
N PHE A 106 1.69 20.88 0.31
CA PHE A 106 0.98 19.80 -0.33
C PHE A 106 0.79 20.10 -1.81
N VAL A 107 0.59 19.06 -2.60
CA VAL A 107 -0.02 19.17 -3.92
C VAL A 107 -1.50 18.86 -3.76
N LYS A 108 -2.36 19.78 -4.15
CA LYS A 108 -3.80 19.59 -4.22
C LYS A 108 -4.19 19.36 -5.68
N ILE A 109 -4.87 18.25 -5.94
CA ILE A 109 -5.34 17.85 -7.27
C ILE A 109 -6.87 17.82 -7.20
N SER A 110 -7.50 18.53 -8.12
CA SER A 110 -8.96 18.56 -8.29
C SER A 110 -9.30 18.48 -9.78
N ALA A 111 -10.55 18.24 -10.12
CA ALA A 111 -11.01 18.31 -11.51
C ALA A 111 -10.64 19.64 -12.19
N ASN A 112 -10.56 20.74 -11.42
CA ASN A 112 -10.32 22.10 -11.94
C ASN A 112 -8.84 22.47 -12.07
N GLY A 113 -7.92 21.74 -11.44
CA GLY A 113 -6.50 22.05 -11.51
C GLY A 113 -5.63 21.35 -10.48
N ILE A 114 -4.32 21.57 -10.62
CA ILE A 114 -3.29 21.07 -9.72
C ILE A 114 -2.54 22.28 -9.16
N ASN A 115 -2.47 22.38 -7.84
CA ASN A 115 -1.84 23.51 -7.17
C ASN A 115 -0.97 23.07 -5.99
N PHE A 116 0.12 23.81 -5.76
CA PHE A 116 0.81 23.75 -4.48
C PHE A 116 0.01 24.55 -3.46
N VAL A 117 -0.29 23.94 -2.33
CA VAL A 117 -1.05 24.56 -1.24
C VAL A 117 -0.29 24.42 0.09
N ASP A 118 -0.44 25.45 0.92
CA ASP A 118 0.04 25.38 2.29
C ASP A 118 -0.99 24.63 3.16
N TYR A 119 -0.52 23.85 4.10
CA TYR A 119 -1.40 23.20 5.06
C TYR A 119 -2.12 24.25 5.91
N GLY A 120 -3.42 24.12 6.03
CA GLY A 120 -4.26 25.08 6.73
C GLY A 120 -5.28 24.43 7.65
N ILE A 121 -6.07 25.26 8.31
CA ILE A 121 -7.08 24.80 9.25
C ILE A 121 -8.14 23.94 8.57
N ASP A 122 -8.49 24.26 7.32
CA ASP A 122 -9.52 23.56 6.53
C ASP A 122 -8.97 22.35 5.74
N SER A 123 -7.65 22.10 5.79
CA SER A 123 -7.05 20.93 5.14
C SER A 123 -7.50 19.63 5.85
N PRO A 124 -7.51 18.45 5.20
CA PRO A 124 -7.67 17.18 5.88
C PRO A 124 -6.65 16.98 7.01
N PHE A 125 -6.92 16.10 7.98
CA PHE A 125 -5.94 15.79 9.01
C PHE A 125 -4.84 14.90 8.46
N PHE A 126 -3.58 15.27 8.70
CA PHE A 126 -2.42 14.47 8.35
C PHE A 126 -1.55 14.21 9.58
N THR A 127 -0.86 13.09 9.60
CA THR A 127 0.17 12.82 10.59
C THR A 127 1.49 12.50 9.89
N ARG A 128 2.58 13.07 10.40
CA ARG A 128 3.94 12.76 9.95
C ARG A 128 4.66 12.01 11.04
N THR A 129 5.20 10.87 10.66
CA THR A 129 6.03 10.03 11.54
C THR A 129 7.51 10.23 11.20
N ASN A 130 8.40 9.61 11.97
CA ASN A 130 9.84 9.55 11.63
C ASN A 130 10.12 8.78 10.32
N LYS A 131 9.13 8.07 9.78
CA LYS A 131 9.20 7.37 8.49
C LYS A 131 8.75 8.25 7.33
N THR A 132 8.16 9.41 7.57
CA THR A 132 7.71 10.32 6.51
C THR A 132 8.91 11.01 5.87
N GLY A 133 9.25 10.64 4.65
CA GLY A 133 10.35 11.24 3.90
C GLY A 133 9.93 12.45 3.08
N ILE A 134 10.93 13.25 2.71
CA ILE A 134 10.75 14.40 1.82
C ILE A 134 10.59 13.89 0.39
N GLN A 135 9.55 14.36 -0.29
CA GLN A 135 9.32 14.09 -1.71
C GLN A 135 9.97 15.17 -2.58
N THR A 136 10.41 14.75 -3.76
CA THR A 136 10.86 15.65 -4.80
C THR A 136 9.70 16.56 -5.26
N ILE A 137 10.00 17.84 -5.52
CA ILE A 137 9.00 18.77 -6.04
C ILE A 137 8.59 18.32 -7.44
N PRO A 138 7.30 18.03 -7.68
CA PRO A 138 6.84 17.57 -8.99
C PRO A 138 6.92 18.67 -10.05
N ASN A 139 7.26 18.29 -11.27
CA ASN A 139 7.13 19.15 -12.43
C ASN A 139 5.68 19.10 -12.94
N LEU A 140 4.90 20.13 -12.70
CA LEU A 140 3.49 20.18 -13.13
C LEU A 140 3.30 20.43 -14.64
N ARG A 141 4.37 20.49 -15.41
CA ARG A 141 4.36 20.60 -16.89
C ARG A 141 5.36 19.61 -17.49
N PRO A 142 5.17 18.29 -17.23
CA PRO A 142 6.05 17.27 -17.80
C PRO A 142 5.82 17.12 -19.31
N ASP A 143 6.79 16.54 -20.00
CA ASP A 143 6.71 16.26 -21.43
C ASP A 143 5.73 15.11 -21.78
N GLY A 144 5.20 14.40 -20.79
CA GLY A 144 4.16 13.38 -20.94
C GLY A 144 4.68 11.99 -21.36
N ASN A 145 5.95 11.69 -21.11
CA ASN A 145 6.56 10.39 -21.41
C ASN A 145 7.36 9.77 -20.24
N ALA A 146 7.30 10.40 -19.07
CA ALA A 146 8.12 10.01 -17.93
C ALA A 146 7.74 8.63 -17.37
N LEU A 147 6.46 8.26 -17.42
CA LEU A 147 5.99 6.92 -17.03
C LEU A 147 6.49 5.86 -18.02
N ASP A 148 6.55 6.15 -19.32
CA ASP A 148 7.11 5.24 -20.33
C ASP A 148 8.61 5.04 -20.13
N GLU A 149 9.34 6.12 -19.82
CA GLU A 149 10.77 6.02 -19.51
C GLU A 149 11.02 5.25 -18.20
N LEU A 150 10.16 5.39 -17.20
CA LEU A 150 10.21 4.57 -15.99
C LEU A 150 10.01 3.10 -16.33
N VAL A 151 8.99 2.75 -17.09
CA VAL A 151 8.70 1.37 -17.50
C VAL A 151 9.87 0.76 -18.28
N LYS A 152 10.48 1.50 -19.21
CA LYS A 152 11.68 1.07 -19.94
C LYS A 152 12.88 0.85 -19.01
N LEU A 153 13.04 1.71 -17.98
CA LEU A 153 14.13 1.60 -17.01
C LEU A 153 14.01 0.34 -16.16
N ILE A 154 12.80 0.02 -15.68
CA ILE A 154 12.55 -1.13 -14.79
C ILE A 154 12.21 -2.42 -15.55
N LYS A 155 11.91 -2.33 -16.85
CA LYS A 155 11.58 -3.47 -17.72
C LYS A 155 10.46 -4.35 -17.16
N VAL A 156 9.42 -3.71 -16.64
CA VAL A 156 8.28 -4.41 -16.07
C VAL A 156 7.45 -5.07 -17.18
N PRO A 157 6.95 -6.30 -16.97
CA PRO A 157 5.93 -6.87 -17.84
C PRO A 157 4.62 -6.07 -17.69
N ASN A 158 3.79 -6.06 -18.74
CA ASN A 158 2.49 -5.38 -18.75
C ASN A 158 2.57 -3.91 -18.32
N PRO A 159 3.24 -3.06 -19.12
CA PRO A 159 3.47 -1.66 -18.80
C PRO A 159 2.21 -0.89 -18.44
N GLU A 160 1.11 -1.13 -19.16
CA GLU A 160 -0.13 -0.38 -18.96
C GLU A 160 -0.79 -0.74 -17.62
N MET A 161 -0.85 -2.04 -17.28
CA MET A 161 -1.31 -2.48 -15.96
C MET A 161 -0.43 -1.90 -14.84
N PHE A 162 0.89 -1.88 -15.04
CA PHE A 162 1.82 -1.31 -14.07
C PHE A 162 1.55 0.19 -13.84
N LYS A 163 1.36 0.98 -14.91
CA LYS A 163 1.06 2.41 -14.82
C LYS A 163 -0.24 2.65 -14.04
N VAL A 164 -1.32 1.94 -14.41
CA VAL A 164 -2.61 2.05 -13.70
C VAL A 164 -2.45 1.71 -12.23
N HIS A 165 -1.79 0.59 -11.93
CA HIS A 165 -1.58 0.14 -10.55
C HIS A 165 -0.74 1.15 -9.74
N LEU A 166 0.33 1.73 -10.32
CA LEU A 166 1.15 2.76 -9.69
C LEU A 166 0.36 4.05 -9.42
N ILE A 167 -0.40 4.53 -10.41
CA ILE A 167 -1.20 5.75 -10.29
C ILE A 167 -2.30 5.61 -9.24
N SER A 168 -2.96 4.45 -9.18
CA SER A 168 -3.98 4.12 -8.17
C SER A 168 -3.47 4.22 -6.74
N MET A 169 -2.16 4.07 -6.52
CA MET A 169 -1.56 4.22 -5.19
C MET A 169 -1.71 5.61 -4.59
N PHE A 170 -1.96 6.64 -5.39
CA PHE A 170 -2.13 8.02 -4.93
C PHE A 170 -3.56 8.34 -4.45
N VAL A 171 -4.50 7.42 -4.63
CA VAL A 171 -5.88 7.55 -4.14
C VAL A 171 -6.00 6.88 -2.77
N ASP A 172 -6.11 7.69 -1.71
CA ASP A 172 -6.27 7.17 -0.35
C ASP A 172 -7.65 6.55 -0.16
N GLY A 173 -7.74 5.59 0.77
CA GLY A 173 -8.99 4.88 1.03
C GLY A 173 -9.40 3.85 -0.04
N LEU A 174 -8.81 3.90 -1.25
CA LEU A 174 -9.10 2.95 -2.31
C LEU A 174 -8.58 1.54 -1.92
N PRO A 175 -9.45 0.53 -1.78
CA PRO A 175 -9.01 -0.86 -1.74
C PRO A 175 -8.35 -1.20 -3.07
N MET A 176 -7.09 -1.63 -3.03
CA MET A 176 -6.37 -1.96 -4.27
C MET A 176 -5.52 -3.21 -4.10
N PRO A 177 -5.30 -3.97 -5.17
CA PRO A 177 -4.49 -5.18 -5.12
C PRO A 177 -3.09 -4.94 -4.54
N CYS A 178 -2.55 -5.93 -3.86
CA CYS A 178 -1.15 -5.95 -3.44
C CYS A 178 -0.24 -5.92 -4.66
N PHE A 179 0.80 -5.10 -4.61
CA PHE A 179 1.82 -5.03 -5.64
C PHE A 179 2.89 -6.10 -5.38
N ALA A 180 2.87 -7.19 -6.11
CA ALA A 180 3.79 -8.31 -5.90
C ALA A 180 4.84 -8.39 -7.02
N ILE A 181 6.13 -8.21 -6.66
CA ILE A 181 7.24 -8.27 -7.61
C ILE A 181 8.02 -9.56 -7.39
N ARG A 182 8.05 -10.40 -8.40
CA ARG A 182 8.76 -11.68 -8.41
C ARG A 182 9.89 -11.67 -9.44
N GLY A 183 10.82 -12.57 -9.30
CA GLY A 183 11.89 -12.80 -10.29
C GLY A 183 13.15 -13.36 -9.65
N HIS A 184 14.01 -13.96 -10.46
CA HIS A 184 15.27 -14.56 -10.00
C HIS A 184 16.29 -13.51 -9.51
N ALA A 185 17.39 -13.98 -8.94
CA ALA A 185 18.50 -13.10 -8.59
C ALA A 185 19.01 -12.34 -9.82
N GLY A 186 19.19 -11.02 -9.69
CA GLY A 186 19.64 -10.15 -10.78
C GLY A 186 18.53 -9.67 -11.74
N SER A 187 17.26 -9.75 -11.34
CA SER A 187 16.12 -9.15 -12.07
C SER A 187 15.75 -7.74 -11.62
N ALA A 188 16.54 -7.11 -10.76
CA ALA A 188 16.32 -5.76 -10.22
C ALA A 188 15.05 -5.58 -9.37
N LYS A 189 14.49 -6.62 -8.76
CA LYS A 189 13.28 -6.55 -7.91
C LYS A 189 13.37 -5.49 -6.81
N SER A 190 14.43 -5.53 -5.99
CA SER A 190 14.59 -4.59 -4.88
C SER A 190 14.75 -3.15 -5.38
N SER A 191 15.47 -2.92 -6.48
CA SER A 191 15.61 -1.60 -7.11
C SER A 191 14.25 -1.09 -7.60
N THR A 192 13.47 -1.93 -8.30
CA THR A 192 12.12 -1.59 -8.76
C THR A 192 11.19 -1.28 -7.59
N SER A 193 11.18 -2.14 -6.56
CA SER A 193 10.38 -1.93 -5.34
C SER A 193 10.75 -0.62 -4.63
N SER A 194 12.05 -0.33 -4.53
CA SER A 194 12.54 0.92 -3.94
C SER A 194 12.12 2.15 -4.75
N MET A 195 12.17 2.09 -6.09
CA MET A 195 11.70 3.18 -6.95
C MET A 195 10.19 3.43 -6.76
N ILE A 196 9.36 2.39 -6.76
CA ILE A 196 7.92 2.50 -6.52
C ILE A 196 7.65 3.14 -5.15
N LYS A 197 8.32 2.64 -4.11
CA LYS A 197 8.19 3.20 -2.76
C LYS A 197 8.57 4.68 -2.72
N ARG A 198 9.64 5.07 -3.41
CA ARG A 198 10.11 6.47 -3.46
C ARG A 198 9.22 7.37 -4.31
N ILE A 199 8.56 6.86 -5.34
CA ILE A 199 7.56 7.61 -6.11
C ILE A 199 6.35 7.91 -5.23
N VAL A 200 5.84 6.90 -4.51
CA VAL A 200 4.57 7.00 -3.79
C VAL A 200 4.74 7.55 -2.39
N ASP A 201 5.68 7.01 -1.62
CA ASP A 201 5.84 7.30 -0.19
C ASP A 201 7.30 7.14 0.26
N PRO A 202 8.19 8.10 -0.07
CA PRO A 202 9.59 8.05 0.33
C PRO A 202 9.75 7.99 1.85
N SER A 203 10.73 7.23 2.35
CA SER A 203 11.07 7.15 3.79
C SER A 203 11.91 8.32 4.26
N GLY A 204 11.90 8.58 5.58
CA GLY A 204 12.59 9.71 6.20
C GLY A 204 14.13 9.70 6.10
N ASN A 205 14.74 8.54 5.84
CA ASN A 205 16.19 8.41 5.67
C ASN A 205 16.56 8.26 4.20
N SER A 206 17.31 9.20 3.66
CA SER A 206 17.74 9.23 2.26
C SER A 206 18.64 8.04 1.86
N ASN A 207 19.28 7.38 2.83
CA ASN A 207 20.19 6.25 2.61
C ASN A 207 19.50 4.88 2.79
N ASP A 208 18.22 4.85 3.14
CA ASP A 208 17.48 3.63 3.33
C ASP A 208 16.94 3.11 1.99
N SER A 209 17.00 1.80 1.77
CA SER A 209 16.36 1.14 0.61
C SER A 209 14.86 1.38 0.56
N ASN A 210 14.30 1.96 1.61
CA ASN A 210 12.87 2.17 1.84
C ASN A 210 12.06 0.86 1.96
N LEU A 211 12.74 -0.29 1.89
CA LEU A 211 12.15 -1.61 1.98
C LEU A 211 12.45 -2.23 3.35
N LYS A 212 11.57 -3.09 3.82
CA LYS A 212 11.68 -3.76 5.12
C LYS A 212 11.51 -5.26 4.95
N SER A 213 12.14 -6.03 5.82
CA SER A 213 11.78 -7.45 5.95
C SER A 213 10.34 -7.58 6.45
N PHE A 214 9.65 -8.64 6.01
CA PHE A 214 8.30 -8.90 6.51
C PHE A 214 8.34 -9.19 8.01
N PRO A 215 7.54 -8.51 8.84
CA PRO A 215 7.60 -8.67 10.29
C PRO A 215 6.98 -9.99 10.73
N HIS A 216 7.53 -10.57 11.80
CA HIS A 216 6.96 -11.74 12.43
C HIS A 216 5.86 -11.35 13.43
N GLY A 217 4.70 -11.97 13.29
CA GLY A 217 3.55 -11.77 14.17
C GLY A 217 2.72 -10.51 13.88
N GLU A 218 1.46 -10.55 14.30
CA GLU A 218 0.45 -9.54 14.00
C GLU A 218 0.79 -8.17 14.60
N ASP A 219 1.26 -8.11 15.85
CA ASP A 219 1.62 -6.85 16.52
C ASP A 219 2.70 -6.07 15.76
N ASN A 220 3.77 -6.76 15.35
CA ASN A 220 4.84 -6.15 14.59
C ASN A 220 4.39 -5.72 13.19
N PHE A 221 3.48 -6.48 12.59
CA PHE A 221 2.88 -6.14 11.31
C PHE A 221 2.05 -4.85 11.42
N VAL A 222 1.18 -4.74 12.42
CA VAL A 222 0.40 -3.53 12.72
C VAL A 222 1.31 -2.31 12.94
N VAL A 223 2.36 -2.45 13.73
CA VAL A 223 3.35 -1.37 13.95
C VAL A 223 4.05 -0.98 12.64
N SER A 224 4.34 -1.94 11.78
CA SER A 224 4.94 -1.67 10.47
C SER A 224 4.00 -0.87 9.56
N LEU A 225 2.71 -1.20 9.55
CA LEU A 225 1.68 -0.53 8.76
C LEU A 225 1.35 0.87 9.27
N SER A 226 1.33 1.08 10.58
CA SER A 226 0.86 2.32 11.21
C SER A 226 1.67 3.56 10.84
N GLY A 227 2.93 3.41 10.46
CA GLY A 227 3.82 4.54 10.19
C GLY A 227 4.15 4.79 8.72
N SER A 228 3.55 4.06 7.77
CA SER A 228 3.85 4.18 6.34
C SER A 228 2.56 4.14 5.53
N TYR A 229 2.44 5.01 4.54
CA TYR A 229 1.32 5.01 3.60
C TYR A 229 1.40 3.81 2.65
N LEU A 230 2.57 3.59 2.04
CA LEU A 230 2.90 2.39 1.29
C LEU A 230 3.83 1.52 2.12
N SER A 231 3.36 0.35 2.54
CA SER A 231 4.18 -0.64 3.25
C SER A 231 4.85 -1.57 2.24
N ALA A 232 6.18 -1.44 2.12
CA ALA A 232 6.98 -2.20 1.16
C ALA A 232 7.87 -3.22 1.88
N PHE A 233 7.66 -4.50 1.58
CA PHE A 233 8.37 -5.62 2.18
C PHE A 233 9.20 -6.37 1.14
N GLU A 234 10.43 -6.72 1.52
CA GLU A 234 11.36 -7.42 0.64
C GLU A 234 11.75 -8.80 1.15
N ASN A 235 12.34 -9.59 0.23
CA ASN A 235 12.88 -10.91 0.52
C ASN A 235 11.83 -11.90 1.09
N ILE A 236 10.59 -11.81 0.60
CA ILE A 236 9.57 -12.79 0.95
C ILE A 236 9.92 -14.11 0.28
N SER A 237 10.06 -15.15 1.08
CA SER A 237 10.35 -16.52 0.61
C SER A 237 9.14 -17.44 0.71
N HIS A 238 8.20 -17.13 1.60
CA HIS A 238 7.02 -17.95 1.83
C HIS A 238 5.86 -17.09 2.34
N ILE A 239 4.65 -17.39 1.91
CA ILE A 239 3.40 -16.81 2.39
C ILE A 239 2.55 -17.94 2.94
N ASP A 240 2.45 -18.00 4.26
CA ASP A 240 1.59 -18.95 4.95
C ASP A 240 0.17 -18.38 5.14
N LYS A 241 -0.74 -19.19 5.66
CA LYS A 241 -2.13 -18.80 5.88
C LYS A 241 -2.26 -17.59 6.84
N THR A 242 -1.39 -17.50 7.85
CA THR A 242 -1.39 -16.38 8.80
C THR A 242 -0.98 -15.09 8.11
N THR A 243 0.08 -15.11 7.32
CA THR A 243 0.55 -13.99 6.49
C THR A 243 -0.52 -13.59 5.47
N THR A 244 -1.16 -14.57 4.82
CA THR A 244 -2.29 -14.32 3.89
C THR A 244 -3.40 -13.52 4.57
N ASN A 245 -3.86 -13.97 5.74
CA ASN A 245 -4.93 -13.30 6.48
C ASN A 245 -4.55 -11.87 6.89
N MET A 246 -3.31 -11.66 7.34
CA MET A 246 -2.81 -10.32 7.67
C MET A 246 -2.78 -9.40 6.46
N LEU A 247 -2.29 -9.88 5.32
CA LEU A 247 -2.23 -9.11 4.06
C LEU A 247 -3.64 -8.78 3.56
N CYS A 248 -4.55 -9.75 3.50
CA CYS A 248 -5.94 -9.52 3.08
C CYS A 248 -6.63 -8.45 3.92
N ARG A 249 -6.50 -8.52 5.26
CA ARG A 249 -7.06 -7.50 6.16
C ARG A 249 -6.44 -6.11 5.92
N ALA A 250 -5.13 -6.04 5.71
CA ALA A 250 -4.46 -4.77 5.46
C ALA A 250 -4.86 -4.14 4.12
N ILE A 251 -5.11 -4.94 3.08
CA ILE A 251 -5.50 -4.49 1.74
C ILE A 251 -6.93 -3.94 1.71
N THR A 252 -7.87 -4.68 2.28
CA THR A 252 -9.30 -4.32 2.20
C THR A 252 -9.78 -3.46 3.34
N GLY A 253 -8.98 -3.29 4.37
CA GLY A 253 -9.36 -2.66 5.62
C GLY A 253 -9.98 -3.67 6.57
N GLY A 254 -9.37 -3.84 7.73
CA GLY A 254 -9.87 -4.75 8.75
C GLY A 254 -9.34 -4.38 10.12
N ALA A 255 -10.06 -4.83 11.14
CA ALA A 255 -9.69 -4.60 12.51
C ALA A 255 -8.54 -5.53 12.93
N PHE A 256 -7.51 -4.94 13.52
CA PHE A 256 -6.45 -5.65 14.21
C PHE A 256 -6.63 -5.43 15.71
N GLU A 257 -6.70 -6.50 16.46
CA GLU A 257 -6.86 -6.42 17.90
C GLU A 257 -5.49 -6.28 18.57
N LYS A 258 -5.33 -5.27 19.39
CA LYS A 258 -4.13 -5.05 20.20
C LYS A 258 -4.48 -5.10 21.68
N ARG A 259 -3.80 -5.94 22.43
CA ARG A 259 -3.91 -5.95 23.89
C ARG A 259 -3.23 -4.71 24.46
N GLY A 260 -3.93 -3.98 25.34
CA GLY A 260 -3.37 -2.86 26.08
C GLY A 260 -2.20 -3.34 26.94
N GLN A 261 -1.04 -2.67 26.83
CA GLN A 261 0.04 -2.87 27.80
C GLN A 261 -0.45 -2.34 29.15
N TYR A 262 -0.51 -3.20 30.17
CA TYR A 262 -0.90 -2.88 31.57
C TYR A 262 -2.37 -2.95 31.96
N THR A 263 -3.30 -3.35 31.07
CA THR A 263 -4.70 -3.60 31.48
C THR A 263 -5.12 -5.00 30.98
N ASN A 264 -5.50 -5.86 31.93
CA ASN A 264 -5.85 -7.27 31.67
C ASN A 264 -7.21 -7.45 30.93
N GLY A 265 -7.84 -6.40 30.41
CA GLY A 265 -9.18 -6.48 29.83
C GLY A 265 -9.45 -5.59 28.63
N ASP A 266 -8.60 -4.61 28.33
CA ASP A 266 -8.89 -3.65 27.25
C ASP A 266 -8.28 -4.16 25.92
N VAL A 267 -9.15 -4.60 25.02
CA VAL A 267 -8.80 -4.92 23.64
C VAL A 267 -9.06 -3.65 22.80
N PHE A 268 -8.00 -3.08 22.26
CA PHE A 268 -8.13 -1.98 21.30
C PHE A 268 -8.17 -2.53 19.88
N SER A 269 -9.20 -2.15 19.14
CA SER A 269 -9.33 -2.45 17.72
C SER A 269 -8.80 -1.29 16.91
N ILE A 270 -7.82 -1.57 16.03
CA ILE A 270 -7.25 -0.58 15.11
C ILE A 270 -7.64 -0.98 13.69
N ASN A 271 -8.37 -0.12 13.01
CA ASN A 271 -8.70 -0.32 11.61
C ASN A 271 -7.57 0.18 10.73
N ILE A 272 -6.98 -0.70 9.93
CA ILE A 272 -5.88 -0.36 9.05
C ILE A 272 -6.19 -0.81 7.63
N LYS A 273 -6.18 0.16 6.71
CA LYS A 273 -6.17 -0.07 5.26
C LYS A 273 -4.88 0.54 4.71
N ARG A 274 -4.07 -0.23 3.98
CA ARG A 274 -2.76 0.22 3.47
C ARG A 274 -2.47 -0.30 2.09
N LYS A 275 -1.74 0.49 1.33
CA LYS A 275 -1.10 0.05 0.12
C LYS A 275 0.05 -0.89 0.48
N ILE A 276 0.07 -2.07 -0.15
CA ILE A 276 1.06 -3.11 0.15
C ILE A 276 1.88 -3.40 -1.10
N LEU A 277 3.19 -3.43 -0.93
CA LEU A 277 4.14 -3.90 -1.93
C LEU A 277 4.98 -5.00 -1.31
N ILE A 278 5.08 -6.13 -2.00
CA ILE A 278 5.91 -7.26 -1.60
C ILE A 278 6.86 -7.64 -2.73
N ASN A 279 8.07 -8.07 -2.39
CA ASN A 279 8.97 -8.67 -3.36
C ASN A 279 9.68 -9.91 -2.82
N GLY A 280 10.04 -10.80 -3.72
CA GLY A 280 10.76 -12.03 -3.38
C GLY A 280 11.20 -12.82 -4.59
N ILE A 281 11.96 -13.91 -4.36
CA ILE A 281 12.50 -14.72 -5.46
C ILE A 281 11.44 -15.67 -6.00
N ASP A 282 10.91 -16.58 -5.21
CA ASP A 282 10.02 -17.66 -5.66
C ASP A 282 8.85 -17.90 -4.70
N PHE A 283 8.33 -16.85 -4.07
CA PHE A 283 7.16 -17.02 -3.24
C PHE A 283 5.91 -17.29 -4.12
N GLN A 284 5.07 -18.18 -3.67
CA GLN A 284 3.78 -18.47 -4.29
C GLN A 284 2.65 -18.02 -3.37
N ILE A 285 1.65 -17.38 -3.96
CA ILE A 285 0.37 -17.11 -3.29
C ILE A 285 -0.53 -18.29 -3.62
N LYS A 286 -0.82 -19.12 -2.62
CA LYS A 286 -1.62 -20.35 -2.77
C LYS A 286 -3.10 -20.13 -2.47
N GLU A 287 -3.39 -19.21 -1.54
CA GLU A 287 -4.74 -18.94 -1.08
C GLU A 287 -5.46 -18.01 -2.09
N SER A 288 -6.59 -18.47 -2.60
CA SER A 288 -7.40 -17.73 -3.59
C SER A 288 -7.78 -16.33 -3.11
N ASP A 289 -8.01 -16.16 -1.80
CA ASP A 289 -8.41 -14.90 -1.21
C ASP A 289 -7.37 -13.78 -1.36
N LEU A 290 -6.08 -14.10 -1.19
CA LEU A 290 -5.00 -13.14 -1.42
C LEU A 290 -4.67 -13.02 -2.92
N LEU A 291 -4.88 -14.07 -3.66
CA LEU A 291 -4.62 -14.12 -5.09
C LEU A 291 -5.50 -13.12 -5.83
N ASP A 292 -6.80 -13.12 -5.54
CA ASP A 292 -7.77 -12.16 -6.09
C ASP A 292 -7.50 -10.70 -5.68
N ARG A 293 -6.63 -10.50 -4.69
CA ARG A 293 -6.20 -9.19 -4.16
C ARG A 293 -4.74 -8.88 -4.46
N THR A 294 -4.17 -9.49 -5.50
CA THR A 294 -2.76 -9.30 -5.83
C THR A 294 -2.55 -9.23 -7.34
N ILE A 295 -1.82 -8.21 -7.79
CA ILE A 295 -1.29 -8.18 -9.16
C ILE A 295 0.20 -8.50 -9.10
N GLN A 296 0.62 -9.49 -9.90
CA GLN A 296 1.99 -9.98 -9.90
C GLN A 296 2.77 -9.51 -11.13
N TYR A 297 3.98 -9.03 -10.89
CA TYR A 297 4.93 -8.62 -11.91
C TYR A 297 6.16 -9.53 -11.84
N ASN A 298 6.28 -10.43 -12.81
CA ASN A 298 7.40 -11.37 -12.92
C ASN A 298 8.54 -10.72 -13.72
N LEU A 299 9.54 -10.17 -13.01
CA LEU A 299 10.68 -9.52 -13.64
C LEU A 299 11.66 -10.56 -14.17
N GLU A 300 11.97 -10.47 -15.46
CA GLU A 300 12.98 -11.31 -16.09
C GLU A 300 14.40 -10.93 -15.64
N ARG A 301 15.30 -11.91 -15.71
CA ARG A 301 16.70 -11.67 -15.43
C ARG A 301 17.30 -10.74 -16.49
N ILE A 302 17.89 -9.63 -16.07
CA ILE A 302 18.53 -8.68 -16.97
C ILE A 302 19.83 -9.32 -17.52
N PRO A 303 19.99 -9.44 -18.86
CA PRO A 303 21.22 -9.91 -19.49
C PRO A 303 22.43 -9.07 -19.03
N LYS A 304 23.61 -9.68 -18.89
CA LYS A 304 24.80 -9.00 -18.36
C LYS A 304 25.16 -7.74 -19.16
N GLU A 305 24.98 -7.80 -20.47
CA GLU A 305 25.31 -6.73 -21.42
C GLU A 305 24.38 -5.51 -21.31
N GLN A 306 23.18 -5.72 -20.76
CA GLN A 306 22.17 -4.68 -20.58
C GLN A 306 22.12 -4.12 -19.14
N ARG A 307 22.96 -4.64 -18.24
CA ARG A 307 22.98 -4.20 -16.86
C ARG A 307 23.61 -2.82 -16.75
N LEU A 308 22.86 -1.91 -16.18
CA LEU A 308 23.38 -0.61 -15.77
C LEU A 308 23.92 -0.70 -14.33
N SER A 309 24.92 0.12 -14.01
CA SER A 309 25.35 0.25 -12.62
C SER A 309 24.25 0.92 -11.78
N GLU A 310 24.16 0.58 -10.49
CA GLU A 310 23.20 1.18 -9.56
C GLU A 310 23.27 2.71 -9.58
N LYS A 311 24.49 3.26 -9.59
CA LYS A 311 24.72 4.71 -9.68
C LYS A 311 24.13 5.33 -10.95
N LYS A 312 24.19 4.62 -12.09
CA LYS A 312 23.62 5.11 -13.36
C LYS A 312 22.10 5.04 -13.33
N ILE A 313 21.53 3.95 -12.81
CA ILE A 313 20.08 3.79 -12.63
C ILE A 313 19.55 4.90 -11.70
N GLU A 314 20.21 5.11 -10.57
CA GLU A 314 19.86 6.14 -9.60
C GLU A 314 19.87 7.55 -10.24
N LYS A 315 20.89 7.89 -10.99
CA LYS A 315 20.99 9.18 -11.68
C LYS A 315 19.84 9.40 -12.69
N ILE A 316 19.49 8.35 -13.44
CA ILE A 316 18.37 8.40 -14.40
C ILE A 316 17.06 8.59 -13.63
N PHE A 317 16.82 7.78 -12.61
CA PHE A 317 15.61 7.83 -11.82
C PHE A 317 15.39 9.17 -11.13
N GLN A 318 16.42 9.71 -10.49
CA GLN A 318 16.37 11.03 -9.84
C GLN A 318 16.03 12.16 -10.83
N LYS A 319 16.52 12.06 -12.06
CA LYS A 319 16.18 13.04 -13.10
C LYS A 319 14.72 12.92 -13.55
N LEU A 320 14.20 11.69 -13.64
CA LEU A 320 12.83 11.43 -14.09
C LEU A 320 11.77 11.68 -13.00
N LEU A 321 12.12 11.55 -11.74
CA LEU A 321 11.15 11.56 -10.64
C LEU A 321 10.24 12.78 -10.59
N PRO A 322 10.70 14.04 -10.81
CA PRO A 322 9.81 15.20 -10.88
C PRO A 322 8.74 15.08 -11.98
N ASP A 323 9.13 14.59 -13.16
CA ASP A 323 8.25 14.45 -14.30
C ASP A 323 7.29 13.29 -14.15
N ILE A 324 7.72 12.17 -13.55
CA ILE A 324 6.87 11.03 -13.18
C ILE A 324 5.74 11.50 -12.26
N LEU A 325 6.07 12.23 -11.20
CA LEU A 325 5.07 12.76 -10.26
C LEU A 325 4.10 13.74 -10.96
N GLY A 326 4.63 14.63 -11.80
CA GLY A 326 3.82 15.56 -12.55
C GLY A 326 2.85 14.87 -13.51
N GLU A 327 3.31 13.87 -14.24
CA GLU A 327 2.49 13.09 -15.16
C GLU A 327 1.40 12.31 -14.43
N ILE A 328 1.72 11.66 -13.30
CA ILE A 328 0.74 11.01 -12.43
C ILE A 328 -0.34 12.01 -11.98
N PHE A 329 0.04 13.18 -11.54
CA PHE A 329 -0.92 14.18 -11.05
C PHE A 329 -1.81 14.74 -12.17
N LEU A 330 -1.27 14.91 -13.39
CA LEU A 330 -2.07 15.30 -14.55
C LEU A 330 -3.07 14.22 -14.96
N ILE A 331 -2.68 12.95 -14.89
CA ILE A 331 -3.61 11.83 -15.15
C ILE A 331 -4.70 11.82 -14.07
N LEU A 332 -4.35 11.93 -12.79
CA LEU A 332 -5.32 11.99 -11.69
C LEU A 332 -6.29 13.17 -11.81
N GLN A 333 -5.82 14.33 -12.27
CA GLN A 333 -6.70 15.46 -12.56
C GLN A 333 -7.76 15.13 -13.64
N LYS A 334 -7.36 14.38 -14.67
CA LYS A 334 -8.30 13.92 -15.71
C LYS A 334 -9.26 12.87 -15.14
N VAL A 335 -8.76 11.95 -14.32
CA VAL A 335 -9.57 10.94 -13.62
C VAL A 335 -10.69 11.60 -12.81
N LEU A 336 -10.37 12.61 -12.01
CA LEU A 336 -11.35 13.34 -11.19
C LEU A 336 -12.44 14.08 -12.01
N LYS A 337 -12.28 14.19 -13.32
CA LYS A 337 -13.31 14.76 -14.21
C LYS A 337 -14.30 13.72 -14.72
N ILE A 338 -13.89 12.46 -14.77
CA ILE A 338 -14.66 11.40 -15.44
C ILE A 338 -15.09 10.28 -14.50
N ILE A 339 -14.58 10.25 -13.26
CA ILE A 339 -14.75 9.11 -12.35
C ILE A 339 -16.22 8.76 -12.12
N ASP A 340 -17.09 9.76 -11.89
CA ASP A 340 -18.52 9.54 -11.65
C ASP A 340 -19.18 8.89 -12.87
N SER A 341 -18.86 9.34 -14.09
CA SER A 341 -19.40 8.77 -15.32
C SER A 341 -18.90 7.37 -15.60
N VAL A 342 -17.67 7.05 -15.18
CA VAL A 342 -17.10 5.69 -15.28
C VAL A 342 -17.77 4.77 -14.28
N GLU A 343 -18.01 5.23 -13.06
CA GLU A 343 -18.72 4.47 -12.02
C GLU A 343 -20.14 4.11 -12.46
N ASP A 344 -20.87 5.06 -13.05
CA ASP A 344 -22.22 4.85 -13.57
C ASP A 344 -22.27 3.84 -14.74
N SER A 345 -21.17 3.71 -15.52
CA SER A 345 -21.14 2.87 -16.73
C SER A 345 -20.69 1.43 -16.47
N LEU A 346 -19.98 1.16 -15.37
CA LEU A 346 -19.39 -0.14 -15.08
C LEU A 346 -20.28 -0.99 -14.14
N PRO A 347 -20.46 -2.29 -14.42
CA PRO A 347 -21.13 -3.19 -13.50
C PRO A 347 -20.29 -3.44 -12.25
N HIS A 348 -20.88 -3.28 -11.07
CA HIS A 348 -20.24 -3.54 -9.76
C HIS A 348 -20.17 -5.06 -9.44
N THR A 349 -19.60 -5.86 -10.33
CA THR A 349 -19.64 -7.33 -10.22
C THR A 349 -18.35 -7.96 -9.73
N GLU A 350 -17.26 -7.20 -9.63
CA GLU A 350 -15.94 -7.73 -9.32
C GLU A 350 -15.55 -7.51 -7.84
N ARG A 351 -14.68 -8.40 -7.33
CA ARG A 351 -14.25 -8.39 -5.93
C ARG A 351 -13.45 -7.14 -5.52
N MET A 352 -12.82 -6.46 -6.48
CA MET A 352 -12.08 -5.21 -6.30
C MET A 352 -12.70 -4.11 -7.17
N SER A 353 -14.04 -3.97 -7.13
CA SER A 353 -14.81 -3.05 -7.97
C SER A 353 -14.29 -1.61 -7.94
N ASP A 354 -13.99 -1.08 -6.74
CA ASP A 354 -13.46 0.27 -6.60
C ASP A 354 -12.13 0.45 -7.35
N PHE A 355 -11.25 -0.55 -7.28
CA PHE A 355 -9.99 -0.54 -8.03
C PHE A 355 -10.24 -0.61 -9.54
N THR A 356 -11.20 -1.41 -9.99
CA THR A 356 -11.55 -1.54 -11.41
C THR A 356 -12.12 -0.23 -11.95
N ILE A 357 -13.00 0.46 -11.20
CA ILE A 357 -13.56 1.76 -11.57
C ILE A 357 -12.46 2.82 -11.70
N PHE A 358 -11.61 2.98 -10.66
CA PHE A 358 -10.50 3.92 -10.74
C PHE A 358 -9.48 3.54 -11.82
N GLY A 359 -9.21 2.24 -11.99
CA GLY A 359 -8.33 1.71 -13.03
C GLY A 359 -8.82 2.04 -14.43
N GLU A 360 -10.11 1.86 -14.69
CA GLU A 360 -10.75 2.21 -15.96
C GLU A 360 -10.66 3.73 -16.23
N ALA A 361 -10.96 4.56 -15.21
CA ALA A 361 -10.86 6.01 -15.33
C ALA A 361 -9.41 6.47 -15.59
N ILE A 362 -8.42 5.84 -14.96
CA ILE A 362 -6.99 6.09 -15.21
C ILE A 362 -6.65 5.68 -16.65
N TYR A 363 -7.08 4.50 -17.08
CA TYR A 363 -6.77 3.95 -18.39
C TYR A 363 -7.35 4.82 -19.52
N GLN A 364 -8.61 5.26 -19.39
CA GLN A 364 -9.24 6.22 -20.29
C GLN A 364 -8.50 7.59 -20.27
N SER A 365 -8.08 8.07 -19.09
CA SER A 365 -7.32 9.31 -18.94
C SER A 365 -5.94 9.26 -19.61
N MET A 366 -5.38 8.05 -19.81
CA MET A 366 -4.16 7.79 -20.58
C MET A 366 -4.41 7.70 -22.09
N GLY A 367 -5.67 7.74 -22.56
CA GLY A 367 -6.05 7.76 -23.98
C GLY A 367 -6.55 6.42 -24.53
N HIS A 368 -6.80 5.43 -23.68
CA HIS A 368 -7.37 4.13 -24.06
C HIS A 368 -8.90 4.21 -24.11
N LYS A 369 -9.53 3.17 -24.69
CA LYS A 369 -10.99 3.11 -24.85
C LYS A 369 -11.67 2.56 -23.62
N GLU A 370 -12.93 2.93 -23.44
CA GLU A 370 -13.80 2.39 -22.41
C GLU A 370 -13.90 0.86 -22.44
N GLY A 371 -13.85 0.23 -21.27
CA GLY A 371 -13.93 -1.21 -21.06
C GLY A 371 -12.65 -1.98 -21.42
N GLU A 372 -11.58 -1.31 -21.83
CA GLU A 372 -10.31 -1.99 -22.15
C GLU A 372 -9.53 -2.36 -20.88
N PHE A 373 -9.58 -1.55 -19.82
CA PHE A 373 -8.91 -1.88 -18.57
C PHE A 373 -9.51 -3.09 -17.88
N SER A 374 -10.83 -3.18 -17.79
CA SER A 374 -11.51 -4.35 -17.19
C SER A 374 -11.09 -5.64 -17.89
N LYS A 375 -11.02 -5.64 -19.23
CA LYS A 375 -10.53 -6.79 -20.00
C LYS A 375 -9.07 -7.12 -19.74
N LEU A 376 -8.23 -6.09 -19.61
CA LEU A 376 -6.81 -6.25 -19.29
C LEU A 376 -6.66 -6.87 -17.89
N TYR A 377 -7.37 -6.34 -16.91
CA TYR A 377 -7.31 -6.82 -15.53
C TYR A 377 -7.78 -8.28 -15.40
N ASP A 378 -8.90 -8.62 -16.04
CA ASP A 378 -9.42 -10.00 -16.11
C ASP A 378 -8.43 -10.96 -16.78
N SER A 379 -7.80 -10.54 -17.88
CA SER A 379 -6.83 -11.36 -18.58
C SER A 379 -5.59 -11.64 -17.75
N GLU A 380 -5.13 -10.66 -16.95
CA GLU A 380 -4.00 -10.83 -16.03
C GLU A 380 -4.34 -11.84 -14.93
N LEU A 381 -5.51 -11.72 -14.30
CA LEU A 381 -5.97 -12.68 -13.28
C LEU A 381 -6.08 -14.10 -13.87
N LYS A 382 -6.68 -14.26 -15.05
CA LYS A 382 -6.80 -15.55 -15.72
C LYS A 382 -5.44 -16.14 -16.07
N THR A 383 -4.55 -15.35 -16.64
CA THR A 383 -3.17 -15.79 -16.99
C THR A 383 -2.42 -16.24 -15.73
N TYR A 384 -2.58 -15.52 -14.63
CA TYR A 384 -1.94 -15.90 -13.38
C TYR A 384 -2.52 -17.21 -12.81
N LEU A 385 -3.84 -17.36 -12.80
CA LEU A 385 -4.50 -18.59 -12.36
C LEU A 385 -4.06 -19.78 -13.22
N GLN A 386 -3.97 -19.60 -14.54
CA GLN A 386 -3.51 -20.63 -15.45
C GLN A 386 -2.05 -21.02 -15.20
N ASN A 387 -1.16 -20.05 -14.98
CA ASN A 387 0.24 -20.31 -14.62
C ASN A 387 0.38 -21.06 -13.28
N LEU A 388 -0.49 -20.76 -12.29
CA LEU A 388 -0.53 -21.53 -11.03
C LEU A 388 -1.01 -22.96 -11.27
N HIS A 389 -2.05 -23.11 -12.05
CA HIS A 389 -2.58 -24.41 -12.45
C HIS A 389 -1.49 -25.24 -13.15
N ASP A 390 -0.85 -24.67 -14.17
CA ASP A 390 0.18 -25.36 -14.98
C ASP A 390 1.47 -25.65 -14.18
N SER A 391 1.76 -24.83 -13.16
CA SER A 391 2.90 -25.04 -12.27
C SER A 391 2.61 -25.94 -11.08
N ASN A 392 1.35 -26.30 -10.85
CA ASN A 392 0.96 -27.16 -9.73
C ASN A 392 1.18 -28.64 -10.10
N PRO A 393 2.11 -29.34 -9.45
CA PRO A 393 2.35 -30.76 -9.72
C PRO A 393 1.10 -31.62 -9.55
N ILE A 394 0.20 -31.23 -8.63
CA ILE A 394 -1.06 -31.94 -8.39
C ILE A 394 -1.90 -31.96 -9.65
N VAL A 395 -2.09 -30.79 -10.24
CA VAL A 395 -2.88 -30.64 -11.47
C VAL A 395 -2.27 -31.46 -12.60
N LYS A 396 -0.97 -31.32 -12.83
CA LYS A 396 -0.25 -32.09 -13.86
C LYS A 396 -0.41 -33.59 -13.67
N PHE A 397 -0.32 -34.08 -12.44
CA PHE A 397 -0.53 -35.50 -12.14
C PHE A 397 -2.00 -35.90 -12.31
N CYS A 398 -2.96 -35.05 -11.95
CA CYS A 398 -4.38 -35.30 -12.19
C CYS A 398 -4.71 -35.35 -13.69
N GLU A 399 -4.20 -34.42 -14.47
CA GLU A 399 -4.36 -34.42 -15.94
C GLU A 399 -3.79 -35.68 -16.59
N GLU A 400 -2.61 -36.10 -16.18
CA GLU A 400 -2.00 -37.32 -16.67
C GLU A 400 -2.77 -38.57 -16.21
N ILE A 401 -3.35 -38.57 -15.02
CA ILE A 401 -4.20 -39.67 -14.54
C ILE A 401 -5.53 -39.73 -15.28
N LEU A 402 -6.13 -38.56 -15.61
CA LEU A 402 -7.36 -38.44 -16.38
C LEU A 402 -7.15 -38.86 -17.83
N GLY A 403 -6.00 -38.51 -18.45
CA GLY A 403 -5.74 -38.71 -19.87
C GLY A 403 -6.80 -37.99 -20.73
N ASP A 404 -7.40 -38.71 -21.66
CA ASP A 404 -8.46 -38.15 -22.55
C ASP A 404 -9.87 -38.29 -21.96
N ASN A 405 -10.02 -38.64 -20.69
CA ASN A 405 -11.33 -38.79 -20.04
C ASN A 405 -11.70 -37.55 -19.24
N ASP A 406 -12.95 -37.13 -19.33
CA ASP A 406 -13.48 -35.99 -18.55
C ASP A 406 -13.64 -36.33 -17.06
N GLU A 407 -13.83 -37.62 -16.72
CA GLU A 407 -14.06 -38.10 -15.35
C GLU A 407 -13.52 -39.53 -15.18
N ILE A 408 -12.87 -39.81 -14.08
CA ILE A 408 -12.38 -41.15 -13.70
C ILE A 408 -12.73 -41.44 -12.23
N GLU A 409 -13.35 -42.59 -11.98
CA GLU A 409 -13.59 -43.11 -10.65
C GLU A 409 -12.44 -44.02 -10.22
N MET A 410 -11.74 -43.66 -9.13
CA MET A 410 -10.58 -44.39 -8.61
C MET A 410 -10.57 -44.42 -7.07
N THR A 411 -10.04 -45.52 -6.51
CA THR A 411 -9.77 -45.60 -5.07
C THR A 411 -8.52 -44.79 -4.72
N ALA A 412 -8.41 -44.32 -3.46
CA ALA A 412 -7.23 -43.58 -2.98
C ALA A 412 -5.92 -44.36 -3.17
N GLU A 413 -5.96 -45.72 -3.09
CA GLU A 413 -4.81 -46.57 -3.34
C GLU A 413 -4.40 -46.56 -4.81
N GLN A 414 -5.36 -46.56 -5.73
CA GLN A 414 -5.10 -46.52 -7.17
C GLN A 414 -4.53 -45.16 -7.57
N VAL A 415 -5.07 -44.04 -7.01
CA VAL A 415 -4.55 -42.70 -7.24
C VAL A 415 -3.12 -42.59 -6.69
N PHE A 416 -2.88 -43.06 -5.45
CA PHE A 416 -1.55 -43.04 -4.84
C PHE A 416 -0.51 -43.82 -5.66
N LYS A 417 -0.89 -44.96 -6.18
CA LYS A 417 -0.02 -45.80 -7.04
C LYS A 417 0.35 -45.03 -8.33
N LYS A 418 -0.63 -44.48 -9.03
CA LYS A 418 -0.40 -43.71 -10.26
C LYS A 418 0.48 -42.48 -10.01
N ILE A 419 0.20 -41.70 -8.94
CA ILE A 419 1.05 -40.56 -8.55
C ILE A 419 2.48 -41.01 -8.31
N SER A 420 2.68 -42.13 -7.61
CA SER A 420 4.03 -42.65 -7.32
C SER A 420 4.76 -43.11 -8.57
N GLU A 421 4.05 -43.70 -9.54
CA GLU A 421 4.60 -44.10 -10.83
C GLU A 421 5.03 -42.88 -11.67
N ILE A 422 4.17 -41.86 -11.76
CA ILE A 422 4.46 -40.61 -12.49
C ILE A 422 5.65 -39.87 -11.85
N ALA A 423 5.63 -39.71 -10.49
CA ALA A 423 6.70 -39.06 -9.75
C ALA A 423 8.06 -39.75 -9.94
N SER A 424 8.07 -41.08 -9.94
CA SER A 424 9.28 -41.88 -10.19
C SER A 424 9.80 -41.72 -11.61
N ARG A 425 8.92 -41.70 -12.59
CA ARG A 425 9.27 -41.51 -13.99
C ARG A 425 9.85 -40.13 -14.29
N GLU A 426 9.31 -39.08 -13.64
CA GLU A 426 9.74 -37.71 -13.82
C GLU A 426 10.87 -37.28 -12.85
N ASN A 427 11.40 -38.21 -12.05
CA ASN A 427 12.37 -37.90 -10.98
C ASN A 427 11.91 -36.77 -10.04
N TYR A 428 10.60 -36.71 -9.77
CA TYR A 428 10.02 -35.68 -8.94
C TYR A 428 10.26 -35.98 -7.46
N SER A 429 11.00 -35.09 -6.77
CA SER A 429 11.40 -35.29 -5.37
C SER A 429 10.80 -34.25 -4.41
N ASP A 430 9.82 -33.44 -4.85
CA ASP A 430 9.25 -32.38 -4.03
C ASP A 430 8.29 -32.93 -2.96
N GLY A 431 8.35 -32.32 -1.76
CA GLY A 431 7.60 -32.74 -0.58
C GLY A 431 6.09 -32.52 -0.62
N GLY A 432 5.53 -32.05 -1.75
CA GLY A 432 4.10 -31.76 -1.94
C GLY A 432 3.22 -32.96 -2.26
N LEU A 433 3.80 -34.14 -2.56
CA LEU A 433 3.05 -35.34 -2.91
C LEU A 433 2.53 -36.13 -1.69
N PRO A 434 1.40 -36.83 -1.82
CA PRO A 434 0.91 -37.69 -0.74
C PRO A 434 1.91 -38.80 -0.42
N LYS A 435 2.16 -39.03 0.88
CA LYS A 435 3.11 -40.03 1.36
C LYS A 435 2.46 -41.40 1.56
N SER A 436 1.14 -41.50 1.39
CA SER A 436 0.36 -42.73 1.53
C SER A 436 -1.00 -42.57 0.88
N ALA A 437 -1.70 -43.69 0.67
CA ALA A 437 -3.07 -43.70 0.17
C ALA A 437 -4.02 -42.88 1.07
N ASN A 438 -3.83 -42.87 2.38
CA ASN A 438 -4.63 -42.07 3.30
C ASN A 438 -4.39 -40.56 3.16
N GLY A 439 -3.24 -40.14 2.63
CA GLY A 439 -2.91 -38.77 2.36
C GLY A 439 -3.48 -38.23 1.06
N VAL A 440 -3.97 -39.11 0.18
CA VAL A 440 -4.47 -38.70 -1.17
C VAL A 440 -5.68 -37.78 -1.05
N ARG A 441 -6.59 -38.05 -0.11
CA ARG A 441 -7.80 -37.22 0.06
C ARG A 441 -7.45 -35.78 0.41
N ALA A 442 -6.55 -35.59 1.37
CA ALA A 442 -6.07 -34.25 1.77
C ALA A 442 -5.15 -33.60 0.73
N TRP A 443 -4.74 -34.37 -0.30
CA TRP A 443 -3.91 -33.88 -1.39
C TRP A 443 -4.77 -33.44 -2.61
N VAL A 444 -5.94 -34.04 -2.80
CA VAL A 444 -6.87 -33.74 -3.88
C VAL A 444 -7.90 -32.66 -3.49
N ASP A 445 -8.36 -32.63 -2.22
CA ASP A 445 -9.18 -31.56 -1.64
C ASP A 445 -8.38 -30.25 -1.49
#